data_a4d591669edc1613235b7afe48f0ca8a
#
_entry.id   a4d591669edc1613235b7afe48f0ca8a
#
_cell.length_a   1.000
_cell.length_b   1.000
_cell.length_c   1.000
_cell.angle_alpha   90.00
_cell.angle_beta   90.00
_cell.angle_gamma   90.00
#
_symmetry.space_group_name_H-M   'P 1'
#
loop_
_entity.id
_entity.type
_entity.pdbx_description
1 polymer ?
#
loop_
_entity_poly.entity_id
_entity_poly.type
_entity_poly.pdbx_seq_one_letter_code
_entity_poly.pdbx_strand_id
1 'polypeptide(L)'
;MSNSAKDGIVANRVNAGRVNDFVIKLANVNGSGSASANSLLMKTVFRMGVPVTGKNFFPSNIQGLPTWYEIRVSKEGYLARSGRVDVMVAMNSQTYARDLAEVAPGGTLIYDSSWPRDRLLARADVTVIGIPFARLCNERFSKARTRVLMKNMAYVGSLAALLDLDLEVVKTLIEETFARKPALIGANMEAIELGRSYAAEHFDCPLPTRVARLDKTAGCIMIDGNTAAALGCVYAGATVGAWYPITPSTSVMDAFKSFCERYRKDPETGERRFCIVQAEDELAAIGMVLGATWNGARAFTPTSGPGLSLMNEFLGLAYYAELPAVVIDVQRVGPSTGMPTRTQQGDLLAAAYASHGDTRHVLLFPANPREC
;
A
#
# COMPACT_ATOMS: atom_id res chain seq x y z
N MET A 1 -0.78 34.95 37.12
CA MET A 1 -1.98 34.88 36.25
C MET A 1 -1.48 34.73 34.82
N SER A 2 -1.30 33.50 34.38
CA SER A 2 -0.90 33.20 32.97
C SER A 2 -1.99 32.35 32.37
N ASN A 3 -2.82 32.99 31.54
CA ASN A 3 -3.76 32.33 30.66
C ASN A 3 -2.91 31.69 29.54
N SER A 4 -2.62 30.41 29.63
CA SER A 4 -2.14 29.66 28.48
C SER A 4 -3.36 29.36 27.58
N ALA A 5 -3.50 30.15 26.56
CA ALA A 5 -4.47 29.93 25.51
C ALA A 5 -4.19 28.54 24.87
N LYS A 6 -5.18 27.67 24.91
CA LYS A 6 -5.23 26.46 24.09
C LYS A 6 -5.49 26.91 22.64
N ASP A 7 -4.44 27.44 22.02
CA ASP A 7 -4.47 27.88 20.63
C ASP A 7 -4.34 26.67 19.70
N GLY A 8 -5.42 26.28 19.05
CA GLY A 8 -5.37 25.29 17.98
C GLY A 8 -6.62 24.51 17.66
N ILE A 9 -7.73 24.74 18.35
CA ILE A 9 -8.98 24.02 18.05
C ILE A 9 -10.08 25.00 17.67
N VAL A 10 -10.43 25.01 16.39
CA VAL A 10 -11.76 25.50 15.97
C VAL A 10 -12.70 24.31 16.05
N ALA A 11 -13.21 24.04 17.27
CA ALA A 11 -14.20 23.01 17.48
C ALA A 11 -15.59 23.59 17.22
N ASN A 12 -16.26 23.17 16.17
CA ASN A 12 -17.70 23.29 16.10
C ASN A 12 -18.35 22.07 15.42
N ARG A 13 -19.19 21.43 16.18
CA ARG A 13 -20.15 20.34 15.93
C ARG A 13 -19.63 18.93 16.24
N VAL A 14 -20.40 18.30 17.14
CA VAL A 14 -20.29 16.93 17.61
C VAL A 14 -20.19 15.97 16.43
N ASN A 15 -18.98 15.49 16.21
CA ASN A 15 -18.72 14.41 15.28
C ASN A 15 -19.21 13.13 15.97
N ALA A 16 -20.21 12.47 15.42
CA ALA A 16 -20.53 11.11 15.82
C ALA A 16 -19.31 10.23 15.46
N GLY A 17 -18.48 9.96 16.46
CA GLY A 17 -17.21 9.25 16.30
C GLY A 17 -17.40 7.90 15.63
N ARG A 18 -16.40 7.48 14.85
CA ARG A 18 -16.40 6.20 14.14
C ARG A 18 -15.38 5.25 14.78
N VAL A 19 -15.87 4.16 15.32
CA VAL A 19 -14.99 3.13 15.88
C VAL A 19 -14.85 1.99 14.86
N ASN A 20 -13.62 1.73 14.43
CA ASN A 20 -13.27 0.65 13.50
C ASN A 20 -14.02 0.69 12.14
N ASP A 21 -14.49 1.87 11.71
CA ASP A 21 -15.14 2.05 10.41
C ASP A 21 -14.89 3.46 9.85
N PHE A 22 -13.69 3.67 9.31
CA PHE A 22 -13.25 4.96 8.78
C PHE A 22 -12.08 4.83 7.80
N VAL A 23 -11.75 5.93 7.14
CA VAL A 23 -10.63 6.03 6.21
C VAL A 23 -9.62 7.05 6.71
N ILE A 24 -8.35 6.64 6.75
CA ILE A 24 -7.20 7.53 6.94
C ILE A 24 -6.56 7.73 5.57
N LYS A 25 -6.28 8.97 5.20
CA LYS A 25 -5.50 9.29 4.01
C LYS A 25 -4.27 10.12 4.39
N LEU A 26 -3.11 9.67 3.93
CA LEU A 26 -1.83 10.28 4.25
C LEU A 26 -1.25 10.89 2.98
N ALA A 27 -1.17 12.22 2.94
CA ALA A 27 -0.63 13.00 1.83
C ALA A 27 0.84 13.34 2.09
N ASN A 28 1.72 12.86 1.24
CA ASN A 28 3.16 12.99 1.38
C ASN A 28 3.83 13.40 0.05
N VAL A 29 5.14 13.48 0.07
CA VAL A 29 5.99 13.63 -1.11
C VAL A 29 6.65 12.29 -1.40
N ASN A 30 6.63 11.84 -2.66
CA ASN A 30 7.26 10.59 -3.06
C ASN A 30 8.77 10.64 -2.80
N GLY A 31 9.33 9.58 -2.24
CA GLY A 31 10.74 9.52 -1.82
C GLY A 31 11.02 10.06 -0.40
N SER A 32 10.02 10.54 0.33
CA SER A 32 10.17 11.02 1.73
C SER A 32 10.35 9.91 2.78
N GLY A 33 10.23 8.65 2.40
CA GLY A 33 10.27 7.51 3.31
C GLY A 33 8.93 7.21 4.01
N SER A 34 7.84 7.84 3.59
CA SER A 34 6.51 7.67 4.20
C SER A 34 5.91 6.27 4.01
N ALA A 35 6.34 5.52 2.99
CA ALA A 35 5.81 4.18 2.73
C ALA A 35 5.97 3.23 3.92
N SER A 36 7.10 3.28 4.62
CA SER A 36 7.35 2.46 5.82
C SER A 36 6.43 2.84 6.99
N ALA A 37 6.24 4.15 7.21
CA ALA A 37 5.35 4.66 8.25
C ALA A 37 3.88 4.30 7.98
N ASN A 38 3.44 4.45 6.73
CA ASN A 38 2.09 4.10 6.31
C ASN A 38 1.82 2.58 6.46
N SER A 39 2.79 1.75 6.09
CA SER A 39 2.73 0.29 6.29
C SER A 39 2.69 -0.07 7.78
N LEU A 40 3.46 0.63 8.61
CA LEU A 40 3.47 0.43 10.06
C LEU A 40 2.08 0.71 10.66
N LEU A 41 1.45 1.83 10.31
CA LEU A 41 0.08 2.16 10.75
C LEU A 41 -0.92 1.07 10.36
N MET A 42 -0.90 0.64 9.10
CA MET A 42 -1.80 -0.40 8.62
C MET A 42 -1.58 -1.73 9.36
N LYS A 43 -0.31 -2.14 9.54
CA LYS A 43 0.04 -3.36 10.29
C LYS A 43 -0.35 -3.26 11.76
N THR A 44 -0.25 -2.08 12.37
CA THR A 44 -0.68 -1.86 13.76
C THR A 44 -2.18 -2.12 13.90
N VAL A 45 -3.01 -1.54 13.03
CA VAL A 45 -4.46 -1.78 13.04
C VAL A 45 -4.78 -3.27 12.85
N PHE A 46 -4.09 -3.94 11.92
CA PHE A 46 -4.24 -5.38 11.71
C PHE A 46 -3.88 -6.20 12.95
N ARG A 47 -2.74 -5.90 13.60
CA ARG A 47 -2.29 -6.60 14.82
C ARG A 47 -3.18 -6.30 16.04
N MET A 48 -3.95 -5.21 16.01
CA MET A 48 -5.02 -4.93 16.99
C MET A 48 -6.29 -5.75 16.73
N GLY A 49 -6.27 -6.68 15.77
CA GLY A 49 -7.40 -7.56 15.45
C GLY A 49 -8.46 -6.93 14.53
N VAL A 50 -8.18 -5.77 13.94
CA VAL A 50 -9.13 -5.03 13.11
C VAL A 50 -8.82 -5.23 11.63
N PRO A 51 -9.79 -5.69 10.80
CA PRO A 51 -9.60 -5.80 9.37
C PRO A 51 -9.31 -4.43 8.73
N VAL A 52 -8.30 -4.41 7.88
CA VAL A 52 -7.78 -3.19 7.27
C VAL A 52 -7.21 -3.48 5.88
N THR A 53 -7.34 -2.51 4.98
CA THR A 53 -6.69 -2.54 3.67
C THR A 53 -6.03 -1.20 3.37
N GLY A 54 -5.02 -1.22 2.53
CA GLY A 54 -4.29 -0.02 2.13
C GLY A 54 -4.14 0.10 0.63
N LYS A 55 -4.20 1.33 0.12
CA LYS A 55 -3.97 1.65 -1.29
C LYS A 55 -3.00 2.81 -1.42
N ASN A 56 -1.94 2.59 -2.18
CA ASN A 56 -0.98 3.63 -2.52
C ASN A 56 -1.36 4.33 -3.83
N PHE A 57 -1.31 5.67 -3.83
CA PHE A 57 -1.49 6.54 -5.00
C PHE A 57 -0.21 7.33 -5.19
N PHE A 58 0.61 6.90 -6.11
CA PHE A 58 1.91 7.52 -6.35
C PHE A 58 2.08 7.88 -7.83
N PRO A 59 2.90 8.90 -8.14
CA PRO A 59 3.23 9.24 -9.51
C PRO A 59 4.22 8.24 -10.11
N SER A 60 4.36 8.24 -11.44
CA SER A 60 5.37 7.43 -12.14
C SER A 60 6.81 7.88 -11.84
N ASN A 61 7.00 9.11 -11.37
CA ASN A 61 8.31 9.65 -11.03
C ASN A 61 8.76 9.17 -9.63
N ILE A 62 10.05 8.90 -9.49
CA ILE A 62 10.63 8.32 -8.27
C ILE A 62 10.62 9.28 -7.08
N GLN A 63 10.77 10.59 -7.30
CA GLN A 63 10.87 11.59 -6.23
C GLN A 63 10.15 12.90 -6.57
N GLY A 64 9.78 13.63 -5.53
CA GLY A 64 9.38 15.03 -5.58
C GLY A 64 7.90 15.29 -5.84
N LEU A 65 7.16 14.36 -6.40
CA LEU A 65 5.73 14.54 -6.68
C LEU A 65 4.85 14.10 -5.50
N PRO A 66 3.63 14.66 -5.42
CA PRO A 66 2.66 14.27 -4.40
C PRO A 66 2.31 12.78 -4.46
N THR A 67 2.23 12.17 -3.30
CA THR A 67 1.78 10.78 -3.13
C THR A 67 0.77 10.69 -2.00
N TRP A 68 -0.20 9.79 -2.12
CA TRP A 68 -1.18 9.53 -1.08
C TRP A 68 -1.23 8.06 -0.74
N TYR A 69 -1.44 7.77 0.52
CA TYR A 69 -1.72 6.42 0.98
C TYR A 69 -3.05 6.42 1.73
N GLU A 70 -3.97 5.57 1.32
CA GLU A 70 -5.28 5.43 1.93
C GLU A 70 -5.34 4.13 2.72
N ILE A 71 -5.79 4.23 3.97
CA ILE A 71 -6.01 3.08 4.86
C ILE A 71 -7.50 3.01 5.16
N ARG A 72 -8.17 1.95 4.74
CA ARG A 72 -9.56 1.66 5.06
C ARG A 72 -9.61 0.72 6.27
N VAL A 73 -10.09 1.21 7.39
CA VAL A 73 -10.38 0.44 8.60
C VAL A 73 -11.83 0.00 8.55
N SER A 74 -12.13 -1.29 8.70
CA SER A 74 -13.50 -1.81 8.63
C SER A 74 -13.73 -2.98 9.57
N LYS A 75 -14.50 -2.77 10.62
CA LYS A 75 -14.91 -3.85 11.54
C LYS A 75 -15.67 -4.99 10.85
N GLU A 76 -16.32 -4.70 9.72
CA GLU A 76 -17.04 -5.70 8.92
C GLU A 76 -16.15 -6.45 7.93
N GLY A 77 -14.88 -6.02 7.76
CA GLY A 77 -13.92 -6.65 6.84
C GLY A 77 -14.06 -6.23 5.38
N TYR A 78 -14.70 -5.09 5.10
CA TYR A 78 -14.76 -4.56 3.74
C TYR A 78 -13.36 -4.12 3.28
N LEU A 79 -12.93 -4.65 2.14
CA LEU A 79 -11.62 -4.33 1.54
C LEU A 79 -11.69 -3.23 0.48
N ALA A 80 -12.88 -2.95 -0.06
CA ALA A 80 -13.09 -1.94 -1.07
C ALA A 80 -12.96 -0.51 -0.49
N ARG A 81 -12.57 0.42 -1.34
CA ARG A 81 -12.50 1.84 -1.00
C ARG A 81 -13.91 2.43 -0.85
N SER A 82 -14.08 3.33 0.10
CA SER A 82 -15.38 3.99 0.34
C SER A 82 -15.50 5.37 -0.33
N GLY A 83 -14.42 5.93 -0.87
CA GLY A 83 -14.39 7.30 -1.42
C GLY A 83 -14.46 8.42 -0.37
N ARG A 84 -14.68 8.09 0.90
CA ARG A 84 -14.74 9.02 2.03
C ARG A 84 -13.36 9.11 2.71
N VAL A 85 -12.99 10.30 3.18
CA VAL A 85 -11.78 10.50 3.99
C VAL A 85 -12.20 11.08 5.33
N ASP A 86 -12.05 10.32 6.40
CA ASP A 86 -12.45 10.73 7.76
C ASP A 86 -11.28 11.41 8.50
N VAL A 87 -10.05 10.93 8.27
CA VAL A 87 -8.81 11.48 8.84
C VAL A 87 -7.81 11.71 7.72
N MET A 88 -7.39 12.95 7.53
CA MET A 88 -6.37 13.34 6.56
C MET A 88 -5.10 13.75 7.30
N VAL A 89 -3.96 13.20 6.90
CA VAL A 89 -2.63 13.63 7.37
C VAL A 89 -1.91 14.33 6.22
N ALA A 90 -1.92 15.65 6.24
CA ALA A 90 -1.43 16.50 5.15
C ALA A 90 0.01 16.94 5.42
N MET A 91 0.98 16.13 5.01
CA MET A 91 2.41 16.41 5.16
C MET A 91 3.03 17.15 3.97
N ASN A 92 2.30 17.24 2.86
CA ASN A 92 2.74 17.96 1.66
C ASN A 92 2.05 19.31 1.53
N SER A 93 2.81 20.37 1.69
CA SER A 93 2.29 21.74 1.62
C SER A 93 1.70 22.13 0.27
N GLN A 94 2.10 21.48 -0.81
CA GLN A 94 1.61 21.77 -2.16
C GLN A 94 0.18 21.24 -2.39
N THR A 95 -0.26 20.28 -1.58
CA THR A 95 -1.58 19.62 -1.77
C THR A 95 -2.61 20.01 -0.72
N TYR A 96 -2.30 20.89 0.24
CA TYR A 96 -3.18 21.20 1.38
C TYR A 96 -4.62 21.58 0.99
N ALA A 97 -4.79 22.43 -0.04
CA ALA A 97 -6.12 22.83 -0.47
C ALA A 97 -6.94 21.64 -0.99
N ARG A 98 -6.31 20.76 -1.76
CA ARG A 98 -6.90 19.53 -2.24
C ARG A 98 -7.18 18.56 -1.09
N ASP A 99 -6.19 18.37 -0.21
CA ASP A 99 -6.30 17.44 0.91
C ASP A 99 -7.44 17.85 1.85
N LEU A 100 -7.55 19.15 2.15
CA LEU A 100 -8.67 19.69 2.94
C LEU A 100 -10.02 19.49 2.26
N ALA A 101 -10.11 19.70 0.93
CA ALA A 101 -11.33 19.52 0.16
C ALA A 101 -11.83 18.06 0.17
N GLU A 102 -10.94 17.09 0.23
CA GLU A 102 -11.26 15.65 0.25
C GLU A 102 -11.75 15.17 1.64
N VAL A 103 -11.52 15.92 2.72
CA VAL A 103 -11.99 15.52 4.07
C VAL A 103 -13.52 15.57 4.11
N ALA A 104 -14.12 14.50 4.59
CA ALA A 104 -15.58 14.43 4.77
C ALA A 104 -16.05 15.40 5.86
N PRO A 105 -17.29 15.93 5.76
CA PRO A 105 -17.86 16.72 6.83
C PRO A 105 -17.79 16.01 8.19
N GLY A 106 -17.32 16.73 9.21
CA GLY A 106 -17.06 16.18 10.53
C GLY A 106 -15.73 15.40 10.64
N GLY A 107 -14.93 15.33 9.60
CA GLY A 107 -13.62 14.67 9.62
C GLY A 107 -12.53 15.52 10.27
N THR A 108 -11.33 14.97 10.31
CA THR A 108 -10.16 15.60 10.93
C THR A 108 -9.03 15.74 9.90
N LEU A 109 -8.41 16.92 9.83
CA LEU A 109 -7.19 17.17 9.10
C LEU A 109 -6.05 17.44 10.07
N ILE A 110 -4.97 16.68 9.95
CA ILE A 110 -3.72 16.82 10.72
C ILE A 110 -2.65 17.33 9.77
N TYR A 111 -1.90 18.38 10.15
CA TYR A 111 -0.87 18.96 9.29
C TYR A 111 0.40 19.34 10.07
N ASP A 112 1.51 19.55 9.34
CA ASP A 112 2.75 20.06 9.92
C ASP A 112 2.67 21.57 10.15
N SER A 113 2.40 21.97 11.38
CA SER A 113 2.25 23.38 11.81
C SER A 113 3.57 24.11 12.06
N SER A 114 4.71 23.50 11.71
CA SER A 114 6.00 24.20 11.75
C SER A 114 6.02 25.47 10.88
N TRP A 115 5.11 25.53 9.91
CA TRP A 115 4.84 26.69 9.09
C TRP A 115 3.35 27.04 9.15
N PRO A 116 2.97 28.17 9.80
CA PRO A 116 1.57 28.58 9.94
C PRO A 116 0.87 28.74 8.59
N ARG A 117 -0.36 28.22 8.46
CA ARG A 117 -1.18 28.27 7.23
C ARG A 117 -2.66 28.48 7.50
N ASP A 118 -2.99 29.16 8.56
CA ASP A 118 -4.32 29.29 9.13
C ASP A 118 -5.41 29.71 8.13
N ARG A 119 -5.06 30.59 7.18
CA ARG A 119 -5.98 31.05 6.13
C ARG A 119 -6.32 29.99 5.07
N LEU A 120 -5.45 29.01 4.86
CA LEU A 120 -5.64 27.96 3.85
C LEU A 120 -6.39 26.74 4.40
N LEU A 121 -6.47 26.60 5.72
CA LEU A 121 -7.01 25.43 6.38
C LEU A 121 -8.36 25.69 7.05
N ALA A 122 -8.96 26.86 6.86
CA ALA A 122 -10.24 27.23 7.46
C ALA A 122 -11.41 26.54 6.75
N ARG A 123 -11.96 25.52 7.39
CA ARG A 123 -13.21 24.83 6.99
C ARG A 123 -14.03 24.51 8.22
N ALA A 124 -15.22 25.10 8.33
CA ALA A 124 -16.04 25.10 9.55
C ALA A 124 -16.58 23.71 9.95
N ASP A 125 -16.65 22.78 9.00
CA ASP A 125 -17.14 21.41 9.19
C ASP A 125 -16.01 20.36 9.35
N VAL A 126 -14.75 20.80 9.50
CA VAL A 126 -13.58 19.94 9.66
C VAL A 126 -12.79 20.37 10.90
N THR A 127 -12.38 19.40 11.72
CA THR A 127 -11.43 19.63 12.81
C THR A 127 -10.02 19.70 12.26
N VAL A 128 -9.31 20.81 12.48
CA VAL A 128 -7.93 20.99 12.00
C VAL A 128 -6.99 20.91 13.20
N ILE A 129 -6.02 19.98 13.13
CA ILE A 129 -5.01 19.72 14.16
C ILE A 129 -3.63 20.04 13.60
N GLY A 130 -2.97 21.05 14.18
CA GLY A 130 -1.61 21.43 13.81
C GLY A 130 -0.57 20.82 14.75
N ILE A 131 0.32 19.97 14.24
CA ILE A 131 1.44 19.39 15.00
C ILE A 131 2.74 19.80 14.31
N PRO A 132 3.70 20.43 15.04
CA PRO A 132 4.91 20.97 14.43
C PRO A 132 5.98 19.89 14.19
N PHE A 133 5.66 18.90 13.35
CA PHE A 133 6.52 17.73 13.11
C PHE A 133 7.95 18.08 12.70
N ALA A 134 8.12 19.06 11.80
CA ALA A 134 9.45 19.46 11.36
C ALA A 134 10.24 20.10 12.48
N ARG A 135 9.61 20.96 13.33
CA ARG A 135 10.25 21.60 14.47
C ARG A 135 10.68 20.57 15.50
N LEU A 136 9.77 19.69 15.92
CA LEU A 136 10.06 18.62 16.87
C LEU A 136 11.25 17.75 16.43
N CYS A 137 11.27 17.34 15.15
CA CYS A 137 12.36 16.54 14.62
C CYS A 137 13.66 17.34 14.43
N ASN A 138 13.60 18.65 14.11
CA ASN A 138 14.78 19.48 13.96
C ASN A 138 15.50 19.73 15.30
N GLU A 139 14.75 19.88 16.36
CA GLU A 139 15.30 20.06 17.72
C GLU A 139 15.96 18.80 18.24
N ARG A 140 15.49 17.63 17.84
CA ARG A 140 15.93 16.35 18.38
C ARG A 140 17.00 15.64 17.55
N PHE A 141 16.95 15.68 16.23
CA PHE A 141 17.83 14.93 15.34
C PHE A 141 18.83 15.84 14.62
N SER A 142 20.11 15.52 14.66
CA SER A 142 21.18 16.36 14.09
C SER A 142 21.29 16.28 12.57
N LYS A 143 21.09 15.05 11.98
CA LYS A 143 21.30 14.79 10.54
C LYS A 143 20.06 15.13 9.73
N ALA A 144 20.20 15.94 8.67
CA ALA A 144 19.09 16.38 7.80
C ALA A 144 18.25 15.21 7.24
N ARG A 145 18.91 14.15 6.72
CA ARG A 145 18.21 12.96 6.21
C ARG A 145 17.39 12.26 7.31
N THR A 146 17.93 12.15 8.52
CA THR A 146 17.24 11.55 9.67
C THR A 146 16.01 12.38 10.01
N ARG A 147 16.11 13.71 10.04
CA ARG A 147 14.96 14.60 10.32
C ARG A 147 13.79 14.37 9.38
N VAL A 148 14.07 14.23 8.06
CA VAL A 148 13.03 13.95 7.05
C VAL A 148 12.36 12.61 7.29
N LEU A 149 13.11 11.55 7.60
CA LEU A 149 12.56 10.23 7.85
C LEU A 149 11.77 10.18 9.18
N MET A 150 12.31 10.80 10.22
CA MET A 150 11.72 10.78 11.56
C MET A 150 10.42 11.58 11.66
N LYS A 151 10.19 12.58 10.81
CA LYS A 151 8.86 13.22 10.69
C LYS A 151 7.75 12.19 10.40
N ASN A 152 8.05 11.18 9.60
CA ASN A 152 7.07 10.14 9.31
C ASN A 152 6.81 9.24 10.53
N MET A 153 7.80 9.02 11.37
CA MET A 153 7.58 8.29 12.62
C MET A 153 6.87 9.15 13.66
N ALA A 154 7.14 10.46 13.71
CA ALA A 154 6.44 11.38 14.59
C ALA A 154 4.93 11.44 14.28
N TYR A 155 4.50 11.47 13.01
CA TYR A 155 3.07 11.42 12.73
C TYR A 155 2.45 10.04 13.08
N VAL A 156 3.20 8.93 12.98
CA VAL A 156 2.72 7.63 13.50
C VAL A 156 2.45 7.71 14.99
N GLY A 157 3.36 8.32 15.76
CA GLY A 157 3.18 8.53 17.20
C GLY A 157 1.95 9.39 17.52
N SER A 158 1.78 10.50 16.81
CA SER A 158 0.61 11.36 17.00
C SER A 158 -0.70 10.64 16.65
N LEU A 159 -0.72 9.86 15.57
CA LEU A 159 -1.87 9.03 15.23
C LEU A 159 -2.12 7.93 16.25
N ALA A 160 -1.06 7.41 16.91
CA ALA A 160 -1.23 6.43 17.98
C ALA A 160 -2.01 7.04 19.16
N ALA A 161 -1.71 8.27 19.55
CA ALA A 161 -2.47 8.96 20.60
C ALA A 161 -3.89 9.35 20.13
N LEU A 162 -4.00 9.96 18.93
CA LEU A 162 -5.26 10.49 18.42
C LEU A 162 -6.28 9.40 18.05
N LEU A 163 -5.81 8.23 17.57
CA LEU A 163 -6.67 7.14 17.11
C LEU A 163 -6.69 5.92 18.05
N ASP A 164 -6.10 6.04 19.24
CA ASP A 164 -6.04 4.97 20.25
C ASP A 164 -5.35 3.70 19.75
N LEU A 165 -4.20 3.87 19.06
CA LEU A 165 -3.42 2.72 18.60
C LEU A 165 -2.54 2.20 19.74
N ASP A 166 -2.46 0.87 19.84
CA ASP A 166 -1.64 0.21 20.84
C ASP A 166 -0.14 0.39 20.58
N LEU A 167 0.54 1.11 21.48
CA LEU A 167 1.95 1.45 21.33
C LEU A 167 2.87 0.23 21.46
N GLU A 168 2.51 -0.79 22.23
CA GLU A 168 3.30 -2.02 22.33
C GLU A 168 3.27 -2.80 21.01
N VAL A 169 2.14 -2.76 20.29
CA VAL A 169 2.06 -3.32 18.94
C VAL A 169 2.95 -2.55 17.98
N VAL A 170 2.94 -1.22 18.05
CA VAL A 170 3.81 -0.37 17.22
C VAL A 170 5.29 -0.70 17.49
N LYS A 171 5.68 -0.79 18.75
CA LYS A 171 7.05 -1.13 19.17
C LYS A 171 7.48 -2.50 18.64
N THR A 172 6.67 -3.53 18.85
CA THR A 172 6.95 -4.88 18.34
C THR A 172 7.16 -4.88 16.83
N LEU A 173 6.33 -4.16 16.08
CA LEU A 173 6.47 -4.05 14.62
C LEU A 173 7.75 -3.31 14.19
N ILE A 174 8.18 -2.30 14.94
CA ILE A 174 9.45 -1.61 14.71
C ILE A 174 10.63 -2.58 14.97
N GLU A 175 10.59 -3.32 16.06
CA GLU A 175 11.62 -4.31 16.41
C GLU A 175 11.71 -5.41 15.32
N GLU A 176 10.59 -5.96 14.87
CA GLU A 176 10.52 -6.93 13.76
C GLU A 176 11.07 -6.33 12.46
N THR A 177 10.68 -5.10 12.13
CA THR A 177 11.09 -4.44 10.87
C THR A 177 12.59 -4.17 10.82
N PHE A 178 13.16 -3.77 11.94
CA PHE A 178 14.57 -3.39 12.05
C PHE A 178 15.44 -4.45 12.77
N ALA A 179 14.97 -5.70 12.89
CA ALA A 179 15.71 -6.78 13.53
C ALA A 179 17.15 -6.95 13.01
N ARG A 180 17.37 -6.73 11.70
CA ARG A 180 18.70 -6.77 11.06
C ARG A 180 19.51 -5.47 11.23
N LYS A 181 18.92 -4.40 11.75
CA LYS A 181 19.55 -3.08 11.93
C LYS A 181 19.10 -2.45 13.27
N PRO A 182 19.45 -3.04 14.42
CA PRO A 182 18.92 -2.63 15.73
C PRO A 182 19.21 -1.16 16.08
N ALA A 183 20.28 -0.59 15.55
CA ALA A 183 20.62 0.82 15.75
C ALA A 183 19.54 1.82 15.24
N LEU A 184 18.63 1.37 14.37
CA LEU A 184 17.52 2.19 13.90
C LEU A 184 16.31 2.17 14.83
N ILE A 185 16.16 1.16 15.69
CA ILE A 185 15.00 0.99 16.56
C ILE A 185 14.86 2.20 17.49
N GLY A 186 15.94 2.57 18.18
CA GLY A 186 15.92 3.68 19.15
C GLY A 186 15.45 4.99 18.54
N ALA A 187 16.01 5.40 17.40
CA ALA A 187 15.65 6.65 16.75
C ALA A 187 14.19 6.67 16.25
N ASN A 188 13.68 5.53 15.75
CA ASN A 188 12.28 5.43 15.32
C ASN A 188 11.33 5.52 16.52
N MET A 189 11.61 4.80 17.60
CA MET A 189 10.79 4.86 18.82
C MET A 189 10.83 6.24 19.47
N GLU A 190 11.97 6.91 19.46
CA GLU A 190 12.10 8.28 19.95
C GLU A 190 11.23 9.27 19.16
N ALA A 191 11.23 9.16 17.82
CA ALA A 191 10.37 10.01 16.98
C ALA A 191 8.88 9.72 17.19
N ILE A 192 8.50 8.45 17.35
CA ILE A 192 7.13 8.05 17.70
C ILE A 192 6.71 8.68 19.02
N GLU A 193 7.56 8.60 20.05
CA GLU A 193 7.26 9.18 21.35
C GLU A 193 7.14 10.70 21.32
N LEU A 194 7.99 11.40 20.55
CA LEU A 194 7.86 12.84 20.36
C LEU A 194 6.48 13.24 19.80
N GLY A 195 6.02 12.55 18.77
CA GLY A 195 4.71 12.82 18.20
C GLY A 195 3.55 12.46 19.13
N ARG A 196 3.66 11.32 19.82
CA ARG A 196 2.65 10.84 20.78
C ARG A 196 2.50 11.81 21.96
N SER A 197 3.60 12.16 22.59
CA SER A 197 3.60 13.06 23.74
C SER A 197 3.05 14.43 23.38
N TYR A 198 3.48 15.00 22.25
CA TYR A 198 2.93 16.27 21.79
C TYR A 198 1.41 16.21 21.58
N ALA A 199 0.92 15.15 20.94
CA ALA A 199 -0.53 15.00 20.71
C ALA A 199 -1.31 14.85 22.03
N ALA A 200 -0.82 14.05 22.96
CA ALA A 200 -1.45 13.82 24.26
C ALA A 200 -1.46 15.07 25.17
N GLU A 201 -0.43 15.92 25.05
CA GLU A 201 -0.33 17.15 25.84
C GLU A 201 -1.20 18.29 25.32
N HIS A 202 -1.45 18.35 24.00
CA HIS A 202 -2.05 19.52 23.38
C HIS A 202 -3.49 19.28 22.85
N PHE A 203 -3.92 18.03 22.73
CA PHE A 203 -5.23 17.70 22.18
C PHE A 203 -5.99 16.70 23.05
N ASP A 204 -7.31 16.68 22.90
CA ASP A 204 -8.14 15.65 23.52
C ASP A 204 -7.92 14.31 22.80
N CYS A 205 -7.28 13.36 23.50
CA CYS A 205 -6.97 12.03 22.99
C CYS A 205 -7.69 10.94 23.81
N PRO A 206 -8.24 9.90 23.17
CA PRO A 206 -8.34 9.76 21.71
C PRO A 206 -9.46 10.60 21.11
N LEU A 207 -9.38 10.78 19.78
CA LEU A 207 -10.48 11.38 19.02
C LEU A 207 -11.74 10.49 19.06
N PRO A 208 -12.94 11.06 18.80
CA PRO A 208 -14.17 10.27 18.64
C PRO A 208 -14.02 9.19 17.54
N THR A 209 -13.31 9.50 16.46
CA THR A 209 -12.94 8.51 15.42
C THR A 209 -11.64 7.80 15.85
N ARG A 210 -11.72 6.49 16.13
CA ARG A 210 -10.59 5.74 16.69
C ARG A 210 -10.64 4.23 16.37
N VAL A 211 -9.56 3.55 16.67
CA VAL A 211 -9.46 2.08 16.62
C VAL A 211 -9.73 1.52 18.02
N ALA A 212 -10.51 0.47 18.10
CA ALA A 212 -10.66 -0.35 19.30
C ALA A 212 -10.24 -1.79 18.98
N ARG A 213 -9.56 -2.46 19.89
CA ARG A 213 -9.15 -3.86 19.67
C ARG A 213 -10.34 -4.75 19.34
N LEU A 214 -10.12 -5.65 18.38
CA LEU A 214 -11.01 -6.74 18.00
C LEU A 214 -10.22 -8.05 17.95
N ASP A 215 -10.88 -9.12 17.53
CA ASP A 215 -10.27 -10.42 17.27
C ASP A 215 -10.70 -10.97 15.90
N LYS A 216 -10.73 -10.12 14.88
CA LYS A 216 -11.19 -10.50 13.53
C LYS A 216 -10.06 -10.87 12.57
N THR A 217 -8.80 -10.71 12.99
CA THR A 217 -7.62 -11.01 12.17
C THR A 217 -6.78 -12.16 12.76
N ALA A 218 -7.25 -12.81 13.82
CA ALA A 218 -6.59 -13.99 14.36
C ALA A 218 -6.47 -15.10 13.31
N GLY A 219 -5.27 -15.67 13.19
CA GLY A 219 -4.99 -16.70 12.16
C GLY A 219 -4.91 -16.18 10.72
N CYS A 220 -5.04 -14.88 10.50
CA CYS A 220 -4.90 -14.25 9.19
C CYS A 220 -3.49 -13.71 8.97
N ILE A 221 -3.08 -13.62 7.71
CA ILE A 221 -1.89 -12.90 7.27
C ILE A 221 -2.28 -11.67 6.46
N MET A 222 -1.46 -10.64 6.52
CA MET A 222 -1.61 -9.50 5.65
C MET A 222 -0.80 -9.74 4.38
N ILE A 223 -1.48 -9.82 3.24
CA ILE A 223 -0.89 -10.11 1.95
C ILE A 223 -1.59 -9.28 0.86
N ASP A 224 -0.87 -8.83 -0.15
CA ASP A 224 -1.45 -8.21 -1.35
C ASP A 224 -1.78 -9.27 -2.42
N GLY A 225 -2.62 -8.88 -3.42
CA GLY A 225 -3.09 -9.79 -4.46
C GLY A 225 -1.95 -10.36 -5.31
N ASN A 226 -0.94 -9.55 -5.66
CA ASN A 226 0.18 -10.01 -6.47
C ASN A 226 1.01 -11.07 -5.73
N THR A 227 1.26 -10.84 -4.45
CA THR A 227 1.95 -11.81 -3.59
C THR A 227 1.12 -13.08 -3.41
N ALA A 228 -0.19 -12.95 -3.25
CA ALA A 228 -1.10 -14.09 -3.12
C ALA A 228 -1.16 -14.91 -4.43
N ALA A 229 -1.27 -14.27 -5.59
CA ALA A 229 -1.23 -14.94 -6.89
C ALA A 229 0.09 -15.71 -7.09
N ALA A 230 1.22 -15.11 -6.73
CA ALA A 230 2.52 -15.78 -6.78
C ALA A 230 2.58 -17.01 -5.87
N LEU A 231 2.03 -16.91 -4.66
CA LEU A 231 1.94 -18.04 -3.73
C LEU A 231 1.04 -19.13 -4.30
N GLY A 232 -0.11 -18.74 -4.87
CA GLY A 232 -1.01 -19.65 -5.58
C GLY A 232 -0.33 -20.42 -6.71
N CYS A 233 0.47 -19.74 -7.53
CA CYS A 233 1.30 -20.37 -8.58
C CYS A 233 2.24 -21.44 -8.00
N VAL A 234 2.90 -21.16 -6.86
CA VAL A 234 3.76 -22.14 -6.20
C VAL A 234 2.96 -23.35 -5.73
N TYR A 235 1.84 -23.14 -5.06
CA TYR A 235 0.97 -24.24 -4.59
C TYR A 235 0.34 -25.03 -5.74
N ALA A 236 -0.01 -24.35 -6.83
CA ALA A 236 -0.53 -25.02 -8.05
C ALA A 236 0.55 -25.80 -8.81
N GLY A 237 1.79 -25.78 -8.37
CA GLY A 237 2.86 -26.55 -8.99
C GLY A 237 3.55 -25.85 -10.17
N ALA A 238 3.39 -24.55 -10.36
CA ALA A 238 4.13 -23.81 -11.39
C ALA A 238 5.64 -23.86 -11.12
N THR A 239 6.41 -24.32 -12.08
CA THR A 239 7.87 -24.43 -12.01
C THR A 239 8.58 -23.43 -12.90
N VAL A 240 7.90 -22.84 -13.88
CA VAL A 240 8.48 -21.88 -14.82
C VAL A 240 7.72 -20.57 -14.75
N GLY A 241 8.44 -19.46 -14.56
CA GLY A 241 7.95 -18.10 -14.72
C GLY A 241 8.78 -17.36 -15.76
N ALA A 242 8.17 -17.01 -16.90
CA ALA A 242 8.81 -16.16 -17.89
C ALA A 242 8.08 -14.82 -17.94
N TRP A 243 8.82 -13.72 -17.93
CA TRP A 243 8.20 -12.41 -17.73
C TRP A 243 9.02 -11.26 -18.31
N TYR A 244 8.37 -10.13 -18.50
CA TYR A 244 9.00 -8.85 -18.77
C TYR A 244 8.56 -7.81 -17.74
N PRO A 245 9.47 -6.96 -17.22
CA PRO A 245 9.14 -6.01 -16.16
C PRO A 245 8.12 -4.96 -16.62
N ILE A 246 6.96 -4.97 -16.01
CA ILE A 246 5.92 -3.97 -16.24
C ILE A 246 5.16 -3.67 -14.94
N THR A 247 5.05 -2.39 -14.58
CA THR A 247 4.21 -1.97 -13.44
C THR A 247 2.74 -2.11 -13.78
N PRO A 248 1.90 -2.71 -12.89
CA PRO A 248 2.19 -3.11 -11.50
C PRO A 248 2.46 -4.62 -11.32
N SER A 249 2.72 -5.40 -12.37
CA SER A 249 2.83 -6.87 -12.30
C SER A 249 4.18 -7.39 -11.78
N THR A 250 5.24 -6.58 -11.80
CA THR A 250 6.61 -6.99 -11.41
C THR A 250 6.66 -7.68 -10.05
N SER A 251 5.88 -7.22 -9.08
CA SER A 251 5.87 -7.80 -7.73
C SER A 251 5.32 -9.23 -7.65
N VAL A 252 4.58 -9.69 -8.66
CA VAL A 252 4.18 -11.11 -8.77
C VAL A 252 5.44 -11.98 -8.91
N MET A 253 6.35 -11.59 -9.81
CA MET A 253 7.58 -12.36 -10.05
C MET A 253 8.58 -12.25 -8.89
N ASP A 254 8.69 -11.07 -8.27
CA ASP A 254 9.51 -10.89 -7.08
C ASP A 254 9.07 -11.82 -5.94
N ALA A 255 7.75 -11.89 -5.71
CA ALA A 255 7.15 -12.79 -4.73
C ALA A 255 7.33 -14.26 -5.13
N PHE A 256 7.07 -14.63 -6.39
CA PHE A 256 7.25 -16.00 -6.89
C PHE A 256 8.70 -16.46 -6.71
N LYS A 257 9.67 -15.64 -7.07
CA LYS A 257 11.10 -15.92 -6.85
C LYS A 257 11.40 -16.17 -5.38
N SER A 258 10.92 -15.30 -4.50
CA SER A 258 11.11 -15.42 -3.06
C SER A 258 10.53 -16.73 -2.51
N PHE A 259 9.33 -17.11 -2.93
CA PHE A 259 8.71 -18.37 -2.52
C PHE A 259 9.41 -19.60 -3.12
N CYS A 260 9.85 -19.54 -4.37
CA CYS A 260 10.60 -20.64 -5.00
C CYS A 260 11.94 -20.86 -4.31
N GLU A 261 12.70 -19.82 -4.00
CA GLU A 261 13.96 -19.94 -3.22
C GLU A 261 13.75 -20.55 -1.85
N ARG A 262 12.57 -20.34 -1.25
CA ARG A 262 12.22 -20.90 0.07
C ARG A 262 11.69 -22.32 0.01
N TYR A 263 10.86 -22.65 -0.99
CA TYR A 263 10.09 -23.90 -0.99
C TYR A 263 10.48 -24.88 -2.09
N ARG A 264 11.27 -24.46 -3.09
CA ARG A 264 11.65 -25.24 -4.27
C ARG A 264 13.15 -25.32 -4.51
N LYS A 265 13.91 -24.96 -3.50
CA LYS A 265 15.34 -25.17 -3.46
C LYS A 265 15.63 -26.30 -2.49
N ASP A 266 16.39 -27.29 -2.96
CA ASP A 266 16.82 -28.39 -2.12
C ASP A 266 17.75 -27.87 -1.03
N PRO A 267 17.47 -28.11 0.26
CA PRO A 267 18.26 -27.54 1.35
C PRO A 267 19.67 -28.16 1.47
N GLU A 268 19.86 -29.42 0.99
CA GLU A 268 21.15 -30.14 1.10
C GLU A 268 22.02 -29.87 -0.11
N THR A 269 21.47 -30.00 -1.31
CA THR A 269 22.23 -29.87 -2.56
C THR A 269 22.26 -28.47 -3.12
N GLY A 270 21.31 -27.60 -2.70
CA GLY A 270 21.12 -26.27 -3.27
C GLY A 270 20.50 -26.29 -4.67
N GLU A 271 20.09 -27.46 -5.17
CA GLU A 271 19.46 -27.60 -6.48
C GLU A 271 18.13 -26.85 -6.55
N ARG A 272 17.92 -26.12 -7.65
CA ARG A 272 16.70 -25.36 -7.91
C ARG A 272 15.76 -26.17 -8.77
N ARG A 273 14.56 -26.45 -8.27
CA ARG A 273 13.49 -27.12 -9.01
C ARG A 273 12.50 -26.12 -9.60
N PHE A 274 13.03 -25.03 -10.15
CA PHE A 274 12.27 -23.97 -10.81
C PHE A 274 13.18 -23.17 -11.77
N CYS A 275 12.55 -22.52 -12.75
CA CYS A 275 13.19 -21.63 -13.70
C CYS A 275 12.46 -20.29 -13.76
N ILE A 276 13.16 -19.18 -13.61
CA ILE A 276 12.62 -17.83 -13.76
C ILE A 276 13.47 -17.11 -14.80
N VAL A 277 12.82 -16.68 -15.88
CA VAL A 277 13.49 -16.02 -17.01
C VAL A 277 12.87 -14.65 -17.22
N GLN A 278 13.71 -13.62 -17.18
CA GLN A 278 13.34 -12.31 -17.68
C GLN A 278 13.56 -12.28 -19.18
N ALA A 279 12.48 -12.13 -19.93
CA ALA A 279 12.50 -12.07 -21.37
C ALA A 279 12.90 -10.68 -21.88
N GLU A 280 13.15 -10.55 -23.18
CA GLU A 280 13.47 -9.29 -23.84
C GLU A 280 12.22 -8.37 -23.98
N ASP A 281 11.03 -8.98 -24.11
CA ASP A 281 9.74 -8.33 -24.19
C ASP A 281 8.61 -9.29 -23.76
N GLU A 282 7.37 -8.80 -23.78
CA GLU A 282 6.19 -9.57 -23.41
C GLU A 282 5.88 -10.67 -24.44
N LEU A 283 6.17 -10.44 -25.71
CA LEU A 283 6.00 -11.44 -26.77
C LEU A 283 6.92 -12.64 -26.54
N ALA A 284 8.20 -12.39 -26.25
CA ALA A 284 9.14 -13.44 -25.90
C ALA A 284 8.73 -14.16 -24.60
N ALA A 285 8.23 -13.44 -23.59
CA ALA A 285 7.79 -14.02 -22.33
C ALA A 285 6.68 -15.06 -22.53
N ILE A 286 5.60 -14.72 -23.25
CA ILE A 286 4.53 -15.68 -23.54
C ILE A 286 5.01 -16.84 -24.41
N GLY A 287 5.88 -16.59 -25.39
CA GLY A 287 6.50 -17.66 -26.21
C GLY A 287 7.28 -18.66 -25.36
N MET A 288 8.05 -18.21 -24.36
CA MET A 288 8.75 -19.06 -23.40
C MET A 288 7.78 -19.88 -22.53
N VAL A 289 6.66 -19.28 -22.09
CA VAL A 289 5.59 -19.98 -21.37
C VAL A 289 5.05 -21.13 -22.22
N LEU A 290 4.69 -20.86 -23.47
CA LEU A 290 4.15 -21.88 -24.38
C LEU A 290 5.17 -23.01 -24.65
N GLY A 291 6.44 -22.66 -24.89
CA GLY A 291 7.49 -23.65 -25.05
C GLY A 291 7.69 -24.53 -23.80
N ALA A 292 7.58 -23.95 -22.61
CA ALA A 292 7.69 -24.69 -21.37
C ALA A 292 6.47 -25.62 -21.16
N THR A 293 5.25 -25.13 -21.43
CA THR A 293 4.04 -25.96 -21.28
C THR A 293 3.93 -27.05 -22.34
N TRP A 294 4.43 -26.83 -23.55
CA TRP A 294 4.55 -27.83 -24.59
C TRP A 294 5.37 -29.03 -24.10
N ASN A 295 6.38 -28.80 -23.30
CA ASN A 295 7.21 -29.83 -22.69
C ASN A 295 6.71 -30.32 -21.34
N GLY A 296 5.46 -30.01 -20.96
CA GLY A 296 4.79 -30.52 -19.76
C GLY A 296 5.07 -29.73 -18.48
N ALA A 297 5.78 -28.61 -18.52
CA ALA A 297 5.95 -27.76 -17.36
C ALA A 297 4.68 -26.93 -17.07
N ARG A 298 4.41 -26.63 -15.81
CA ARG A 298 3.43 -25.60 -15.44
C ARG A 298 4.13 -24.25 -15.45
N ALA A 299 3.74 -23.41 -16.40
CA ALA A 299 4.37 -22.11 -16.61
C ALA A 299 3.32 -20.98 -16.62
N PHE A 300 3.77 -19.76 -16.31
CA PHE A 300 2.94 -18.58 -16.33
C PHE A 300 3.77 -17.32 -16.64
N THR A 301 3.06 -16.25 -17.02
CA THR A 301 3.62 -14.92 -17.16
C THR A 301 2.71 -13.87 -16.50
N PRO A 302 3.23 -12.98 -15.64
CA PRO A 302 2.49 -11.80 -15.22
C PRO A 302 2.77 -10.64 -16.16
N THR A 303 1.72 -9.87 -16.46
CA THR A 303 1.79 -8.70 -17.32
C THR A 303 0.78 -7.65 -16.91
N SER A 304 0.52 -6.68 -17.77
CA SER A 304 -0.47 -5.63 -17.67
C SER A 304 -1.07 -5.38 -19.06
N GLY A 305 -2.13 -4.60 -19.18
CA GLY A 305 -2.82 -4.34 -20.44
C GLY A 305 -1.94 -4.09 -21.66
N PRO A 306 -0.89 -3.21 -21.58
CA PRO A 306 0.01 -3.01 -22.71
C PRO A 306 0.75 -4.28 -23.16
N GLY A 307 1.19 -5.11 -22.21
CA GLY A 307 1.86 -6.37 -22.54
C GLY A 307 0.88 -7.41 -23.05
N LEU A 308 -0.34 -7.47 -22.53
CA LEU A 308 -1.39 -8.32 -23.06
C LEU A 308 -1.65 -8.03 -24.54
N SER A 309 -1.64 -6.77 -24.96
CA SER A 309 -1.78 -6.37 -26.35
C SER A 309 -0.66 -6.93 -27.24
N LEU A 310 0.57 -7.03 -26.73
CA LEU A 310 1.70 -7.61 -27.47
C LEU A 310 1.66 -9.14 -27.53
N MET A 311 0.95 -9.79 -26.62
CA MET A 311 0.86 -11.24 -26.51
C MET A 311 -0.14 -11.89 -27.47
N ASN A 312 -0.94 -11.11 -28.21
CA ASN A 312 -2.09 -11.58 -28.99
C ASN A 312 -1.77 -12.76 -29.92
N GLU A 313 -0.66 -12.71 -30.64
CA GLU A 313 -0.27 -13.77 -31.58
C GLU A 313 -0.07 -15.11 -30.88
N PHE A 314 0.70 -15.11 -29.79
CA PHE A 314 0.95 -16.33 -29.04
C PHE A 314 -0.26 -16.82 -28.24
N LEU A 315 -1.16 -15.94 -27.80
CA LEU A 315 -2.43 -16.34 -27.20
C LEU A 315 -3.31 -17.06 -28.20
N GLY A 316 -3.33 -16.61 -29.46
CA GLY A 316 -3.98 -17.31 -30.56
C GLY A 316 -3.35 -18.68 -30.84
N LEU A 317 -2.03 -18.77 -30.84
CA LEU A 317 -1.32 -20.04 -30.97
C LEU A 317 -1.64 -21.00 -29.82
N ALA A 318 -1.64 -20.51 -28.58
CA ALA A 318 -1.99 -21.31 -27.40
C ALA A 318 -3.39 -21.89 -27.53
N TYR A 319 -4.35 -21.10 -27.95
CA TYR A 319 -5.74 -21.53 -28.17
C TYR A 319 -5.84 -22.59 -29.24
N TYR A 320 -5.23 -22.36 -30.41
CA TYR A 320 -5.28 -23.26 -31.55
C TYR A 320 -4.54 -24.59 -31.31
N ALA A 321 -3.41 -24.54 -30.62
CA ALA A 321 -2.59 -25.71 -30.33
C ALA A 321 -2.99 -26.42 -29.01
N GLU A 322 -4.05 -25.96 -28.33
CA GLU A 322 -4.54 -26.49 -27.05
C GLU A 322 -3.47 -26.51 -25.96
N LEU A 323 -2.60 -25.48 -25.94
CA LEU A 323 -1.53 -25.33 -24.96
C LEU A 323 -2.03 -24.52 -23.75
N PRO A 324 -1.97 -25.08 -22.52
CA PRO A 324 -2.35 -24.34 -21.34
C PRO A 324 -1.35 -23.20 -21.07
N ALA A 325 -1.84 -21.99 -20.94
CA ALA A 325 -1.05 -20.84 -20.56
C ALA A 325 -1.80 -20.01 -19.53
N VAL A 326 -1.13 -19.61 -18.45
CA VAL A 326 -1.67 -18.70 -17.45
C VAL A 326 -1.02 -17.34 -17.62
N VAL A 327 -1.84 -16.34 -17.90
CA VAL A 327 -1.44 -14.93 -17.93
C VAL A 327 -2.09 -14.22 -16.74
N ILE A 328 -1.29 -13.61 -15.87
CA ILE A 328 -1.77 -12.82 -14.73
C ILE A 328 -1.75 -11.36 -15.17
N ASP A 329 -2.90 -10.85 -15.62
CA ASP A 329 -3.05 -9.45 -15.99
C ASP A 329 -3.31 -8.58 -14.77
N VAL A 330 -2.26 -7.91 -14.29
CA VAL A 330 -2.37 -6.92 -13.21
C VAL A 330 -2.70 -5.58 -13.86
N GLN A 331 -3.99 -5.30 -13.94
CA GLN A 331 -4.58 -4.33 -14.86
C GLN A 331 -4.09 -2.89 -14.68
N ARG A 332 -3.71 -2.30 -15.78
CA ARG A 332 -3.54 -0.87 -15.98
C ARG A 332 -3.99 -0.53 -17.38
N VAL A 333 -4.69 0.57 -17.56
CA VAL A 333 -5.26 0.97 -18.84
C VAL A 333 -4.75 2.32 -19.31
N GLY A 334 -5.16 2.67 -20.49
CA GLY A 334 -4.81 3.88 -21.22
C GLY A 334 -4.17 3.53 -22.54
N PRO A 335 -4.21 4.44 -23.54
CA PRO A 335 -3.64 4.20 -24.84
C PRO A 335 -2.12 3.96 -24.76
N SER A 336 -1.59 3.12 -25.68
CA SER A 336 -0.18 2.75 -25.70
C SER A 336 0.27 2.14 -24.36
N THR A 337 1.36 2.62 -23.76
CA THR A 337 1.86 2.14 -22.47
C THR A 337 1.02 2.57 -21.26
N GLY A 338 -0.01 3.38 -21.46
CA GLY A 338 -0.99 3.78 -20.46
C GLY A 338 -0.40 4.59 -19.30
N MET A 339 -1.07 4.50 -18.15
CA MET A 339 -0.66 5.16 -16.92
C MET A 339 -0.08 4.14 -15.92
N PRO A 340 1.25 3.99 -15.81
CA PRO A 340 1.91 2.88 -15.09
C PRO A 340 1.49 2.73 -13.63
N THR A 341 1.17 3.83 -12.96
CA THR A 341 0.90 3.86 -11.52
C THR A 341 -0.57 4.01 -11.19
N ARG A 342 -1.44 3.87 -12.20
CA ARG A 342 -2.90 3.94 -12.05
C ARG A 342 -3.52 2.61 -12.46
N THR A 343 -3.79 1.76 -11.48
CA THR A 343 -4.53 0.51 -11.70
C THR A 343 -5.97 0.84 -12.08
N GLN A 344 -6.46 0.19 -13.12
CA GLN A 344 -7.79 0.44 -13.65
C GLN A 344 -8.28 -0.81 -14.39
N GLN A 345 -9.52 -1.18 -14.21
CA GLN A 345 -10.15 -2.30 -14.91
C GLN A 345 -10.62 -1.83 -16.29
N GLY A 346 -9.98 -2.31 -17.33
CA GLY A 346 -10.30 -1.89 -18.71
C GLY A 346 -9.91 -2.91 -19.79
N ASP A 347 -9.17 -3.94 -19.40
CA ASP A 347 -8.62 -4.92 -20.35
C ASP A 347 -9.52 -6.15 -20.54
N LEU A 348 -10.73 -6.17 -19.96
CA LEU A 348 -11.59 -7.35 -19.91
C LEU A 348 -11.97 -7.89 -21.28
N LEU A 349 -12.40 -7.03 -22.19
CA LEU A 349 -12.77 -7.44 -23.54
C LEU A 349 -11.54 -7.85 -24.36
N ALA A 350 -10.44 -7.12 -24.22
CA ALA A 350 -9.18 -7.47 -24.86
C ALA A 350 -8.69 -8.84 -24.39
N ALA A 351 -8.75 -9.13 -23.08
CA ALA A 351 -8.38 -10.43 -22.54
C ALA A 351 -9.32 -11.56 -22.97
N ALA A 352 -10.65 -11.29 -23.01
CA ALA A 352 -11.64 -12.30 -23.36
C ALA A 352 -11.53 -12.79 -24.81
N TYR A 353 -11.15 -11.88 -25.72
CA TYR A 353 -11.13 -12.12 -27.16
C TYR A 353 -9.74 -11.86 -27.78
N ALA A 354 -8.68 -11.98 -26.99
CA ALA A 354 -7.33 -11.78 -27.49
C ALA A 354 -7.01 -12.70 -28.65
N SER A 355 -6.33 -12.18 -29.67
CA SER A 355 -6.00 -12.78 -30.96
C SER A 355 -6.95 -12.34 -32.08
N HIS A 356 -6.72 -12.88 -33.29
CA HIS A 356 -7.39 -12.51 -34.54
C HIS A 356 -8.32 -13.62 -35.10
N GLY A 357 -8.73 -14.57 -34.26
CA GLY A 357 -9.67 -15.65 -34.62
C GLY A 357 -10.91 -15.65 -33.74
N ASP A 358 -11.62 -16.76 -33.70
CA ASP A 358 -12.82 -16.97 -32.88
C ASP A 358 -12.46 -17.38 -31.46
N THR A 359 -11.36 -16.85 -30.95
CA THR A 359 -10.83 -17.17 -29.59
C THR A 359 -11.73 -16.66 -28.49
N ARG A 360 -11.88 -17.46 -27.44
CA ARG A 360 -12.57 -17.10 -26.20
C ARG A 360 -11.77 -17.64 -25.02
N HIS A 361 -11.13 -16.76 -24.29
CA HIS A 361 -10.28 -17.17 -23.18
C HIS A 361 -11.08 -17.26 -21.88
N VAL A 362 -10.68 -18.19 -21.00
CA VAL A 362 -11.22 -18.29 -19.64
C VAL A 362 -10.67 -17.15 -18.81
N LEU A 363 -11.54 -16.37 -18.20
CA LEU A 363 -11.18 -15.26 -17.31
C LEU A 363 -11.55 -15.59 -15.88
N LEU A 364 -10.60 -15.39 -14.97
CA LEU A 364 -10.77 -15.53 -13.53
C LEU A 364 -10.60 -14.17 -12.85
N PHE A 365 -11.53 -13.80 -11.99
CA PHE A 365 -11.56 -12.50 -11.31
C PHE A 365 -11.54 -12.67 -9.79
N PRO A 366 -10.36 -12.88 -9.18
CA PRO A 366 -10.29 -12.96 -7.73
C PRO A 366 -10.66 -11.61 -7.10
N ALA A 367 -11.63 -11.62 -6.19
CA ALA A 367 -12.11 -10.43 -5.50
C ALA A 367 -11.23 -10.00 -4.34
N ASN A 368 -10.40 -10.91 -3.83
CA ASN A 368 -9.54 -10.67 -2.67
C ASN A 368 -8.32 -11.63 -2.70
N PRO A 369 -7.29 -11.39 -1.86
CA PRO A 369 -6.09 -12.24 -1.86
C PRO A 369 -6.32 -13.72 -1.56
N ARG A 370 -7.42 -14.08 -0.88
CA ARG A 370 -7.72 -15.48 -0.60
C ARG A 370 -8.16 -16.25 -1.86
N GLU A 371 -8.76 -15.52 -2.80
CA GLU A 371 -9.22 -16.09 -4.07
C GLU A 371 -8.12 -16.14 -5.12
N CYS A 372 -7.07 -15.31 -4.97
CA CYS A 372 -5.87 -15.37 -5.80
C CYS A 372 -5.10 -16.67 -5.61
#